data_2f1d243e77a0e5bb569a1164ac9a3c2d
#
_entry.id   2f1d243e77a0e5bb569a1164ac9a3c2d
#
_cell.length_a   1.000
_cell.length_b   1.000
_cell.length_c   1.000
_cell.angle_alpha   90.00
_cell.angle_beta   90.00
_cell.angle_gamma   90.00
#
_symmetry.space_group_name_H-M   'P 1'
#
loop_
_entity.id
_entity.type
_entity.pdbx_description
1 polymer ?
#
loop_
_entity_poly.entity_id
_entity_poly.type
_entity_poly.pdbx_seq_one_letter_code
_entity_poly.pdbx_strand_id
1 'polypeptide(L)'
;MFRFFTQKNWFIWSWIGSAIILSSLWVQVKLDVKINEWFGEFYDMIQKALAAPNSITMSEYWMSLLSFIKLAAMAVSLGVIISFFTAHYLFRWRTAMVEWYHSVYEKARLIEGASQRVQEDTIKFTRIMESLGTSLIEAIMVLVQFTPILFGLSIGIPIFFFGDWDYGLIVGAFIWSVGGTIFLILLGLILRLVGVEYDLQKKEAAYRKILVIAEDDGSVRPK
;
A
#
# COMPACT_ATOMS: atom_id res chain seq x y z
N MET A 1 4.75 3.55 -20.14
CA MET A 1 4.09 3.60 -18.83
C MET A 1 3.23 4.85 -18.64
N PHE A 2 3.76 6.07 -18.85
CA PHE A 2 3.00 7.32 -18.62
C PHE A 2 1.99 7.71 -19.72
N ARG A 3 1.92 6.99 -20.84
CA ARG A 3 0.96 7.27 -21.92
C ARG A 3 -0.50 7.13 -21.52
N PHE A 4 -0.81 6.32 -20.50
CA PHE A 4 -2.13 6.23 -19.92
C PHE A 4 -2.68 7.61 -19.49
N PHE A 5 -1.83 8.48 -18.98
CA PHE A 5 -2.19 9.82 -18.54
C PHE A 5 -2.24 10.86 -19.67
N THR A 6 -1.67 10.57 -20.83
CA THR A 6 -1.54 11.51 -21.94
C THR A 6 -2.36 11.13 -23.18
N GLN A 7 -2.75 9.86 -23.32
CA GLN A 7 -3.59 9.42 -24.44
C GLN A 7 -5.03 9.90 -24.30
N LYS A 8 -5.58 10.49 -25.37
CA LYS A 8 -6.92 11.07 -25.39
C LYS A 8 -8.02 10.10 -24.96
N ASN A 9 -7.91 8.81 -25.33
CA ASN A 9 -8.89 7.79 -25.02
C ASN A 9 -8.91 7.38 -23.53
N TRP A 10 -7.77 7.50 -22.85
CA TRP A 10 -7.58 7.07 -21.47
C TRP A 10 -7.49 8.24 -20.49
N PHE A 11 -7.38 9.47 -20.98
CA PHE A 11 -7.15 10.68 -20.16
C PHE A 11 -8.22 10.84 -19.06
N ILE A 12 -9.49 10.72 -19.40
CA ILE A 12 -10.59 10.85 -18.43
C ILE A 12 -10.48 9.78 -17.35
N TRP A 13 -10.24 8.52 -17.73
CA TRP A 13 -10.10 7.42 -16.79
C TRP A 13 -8.86 7.56 -15.90
N SER A 14 -7.75 8.01 -16.44
CA SER A 14 -6.52 8.15 -15.67
C SER A 14 -6.65 9.23 -14.59
N TRP A 15 -7.14 10.41 -14.93
CA TRP A 15 -7.24 11.52 -13.97
C TRP A 15 -8.42 11.39 -13.01
N ILE A 16 -9.62 11.08 -13.50
CA ILE A 16 -10.78 10.89 -12.64
C ILE A 16 -10.60 9.67 -11.76
N GLY A 17 -10.11 8.56 -12.31
CA GLY A 17 -9.85 7.35 -11.53
C GLY A 17 -8.81 7.59 -10.44
N SER A 18 -7.72 8.30 -10.72
CA SER A 18 -6.73 8.68 -9.69
C SER A 18 -7.35 9.57 -8.61
N ALA A 19 -8.15 10.56 -9.00
CA ALA A 19 -8.82 11.44 -8.04
C ALA A 19 -9.79 10.67 -7.13
N ILE A 20 -10.55 9.71 -7.68
CA ILE A 20 -11.46 8.86 -6.89
C ILE A 20 -10.66 7.99 -5.91
N ILE A 21 -9.58 7.35 -6.35
CA ILE A 21 -8.74 6.52 -5.47
C ILE A 21 -8.15 7.38 -4.35
N LEU A 22 -7.54 8.53 -4.68
CA LEU A 22 -6.94 9.41 -3.69
C LEU A 22 -7.95 9.94 -2.67
N SER A 23 -9.13 10.38 -3.14
CA SER A 23 -10.19 10.84 -2.24
C SER A 23 -10.75 9.73 -1.36
N SER A 24 -10.90 8.53 -1.90
CA SER A 24 -11.38 7.37 -1.14
C SER A 24 -10.37 6.92 -0.08
N LEU A 25 -9.08 6.87 -0.41
CA LEU A 25 -8.00 6.60 0.55
C LEU A 25 -7.96 7.67 1.65
N TRP A 26 -8.15 8.95 1.30
CA TRP A 26 -8.22 10.02 2.30
C TRP A 26 -9.39 9.83 3.28
N VAL A 27 -10.56 9.43 2.77
CA VAL A 27 -11.72 9.10 3.63
C VAL A 27 -11.42 7.88 4.50
N GLN A 28 -10.75 6.85 3.96
CA GLN A 28 -10.36 5.66 4.72
C GLN A 28 -9.47 6.04 5.90
N VAL A 29 -8.42 6.82 5.68
CA VAL A 29 -7.52 7.26 6.76
C VAL A 29 -8.26 8.11 7.79
N LYS A 30 -9.23 8.94 7.39
CA LYS A 30 -10.09 9.65 8.35
C LYS A 30 -10.96 8.73 9.21
N LEU A 31 -11.44 7.62 8.65
CA LEU A 31 -12.17 6.62 9.41
C LEU A 31 -11.24 5.90 10.41
N ASP A 32 -10.00 5.62 10.02
CA ASP A 32 -9.01 5.01 10.90
C ASP A 32 -8.65 5.93 12.08
N VAL A 33 -8.54 7.24 11.85
CA VAL A 33 -8.39 8.24 12.93
C VAL A 33 -9.59 8.21 13.87
N LYS A 34 -10.82 8.19 13.35
CA LYS A 34 -12.03 8.10 14.17
C LYS A 34 -12.14 6.80 14.97
N ILE A 35 -11.69 5.70 14.41
CA ILE A 35 -11.60 4.42 15.12
C ILE A 35 -10.59 4.54 16.27
N ASN A 36 -9.46 5.18 16.02
CA ASN A 36 -8.44 5.41 17.06
C ASN A 36 -8.94 6.32 18.18
N GLU A 37 -9.67 7.39 17.85
CA GLU A 37 -10.34 8.27 18.83
C GLU A 37 -11.36 7.49 19.66
N TRP A 38 -12.18 6.65 19.01
CA TRP A 38 -13.14 5.80 19.70
C TRP A 38 -12.46 4.84 20.69
N PHE A 39 -11.30 4.26 20.35
CA PHE A 39 -10.55 3.45 21.31
C PHE A 39 -10.16 4.25 22.56
N GLY A 40 -9.70 5.50 22.41
CA GLY A 40 -9.38 6.37 23.53
C GLY A 40 -10.59 6.58 24.44
N GLU A 41 -11.73 7.01 23.88
CA GLU A 41 -12.98 7.24 24.61
C GLU A 41 -13.51 5.97 25.29
N PHE A 42 -13.40 4.83 24.63
CA PHE A 42 -13.83 3.54 25.18
C PHE A 42 -12.96 3.09 26.35
N TYR A 43 -11.63 3.24 26.25
CA TYR A 43 -10.74 2.94 27.37
C TYR A 43 -10.94 3.86 28.55
N ASP A 44 -11.18 5.16 28.32
CA ASP A 44 -11.54 6.11 29.39
C ASP A 44 -12.84 5.71 30.09
N MET A 45 -13.83 5.24 29.33
CA MET A 45 -15.09 4.72 29.89
C MET A 45 -14.82 3.50 30.77
N ILE A 46 -14.00 2.54 30.31
CA ILE A 46 -13.65 1.35 31.12
C ILE A 46 -12.89 1.75 32.39
N GLN A 47 -11.95 2.69 32.31
CA GLN A 47 -11.22 3.18 33.48
C GLN A 47 -12.17 3.84 34.50
N LYS A 48 -13.14 4.63 34.07
CA LYS A 48 -14.17 5.22 34.94
C LYS A 48 -15.01 4.15 35.62
N ALA A 49 -15.45 3.12 34.89
CA ALA A 49 -16.22 2.02 35.44
C ALA A 49 -15.46 1.24 36.52
N LEU A 50 -14.13 1.07 36.31
CA LEU A 50 -13.25 0.38 37.26
C LEU A 50 -12.95 1.25 38.52
N ALA A 51 -12.81 2.57 38.33
CA ALA A 51 -12.51 3.48 39.43
C ALA A 51 -13.71 3.74 40.37
N ALA A 52 -14.94 3.73 39.83
CA ALA A 52 -16.15 3.97 40.61
C ALA A 52 -17.27 2.99 40.19
N PRO A 53 -17.69 2.08 41.03
CA PRO A 53 -18.82 1.15 40.75
C PRO A 53 -20.09 1.96 40.37
N ASN A 54 -20.80 1.51 39.35
CA ASN A 54 -22.03 2.12 38.82
C ASN A 54 -21.85 3.53 38.20
N SER A 55 -20.63 3.95 37.88
CA SER A 55 -20.38 5.24 37.20
C SER A 55 -20.76 5.24 35.70
N ILE A 56 -20.87 4.07 35.11
CA ILE A 56 -21.26 3.86 33.71
C ILE A 56 -22.50 2.98 33.67
N THR A 57 -23.49 3.40 32.89
CA THR A 57 -24.71 2.60 32.67
C THR A 57 -24.50 1.56 31.57
N MET A 58 -25.25 0.45 31.67
CA MET A 58 -25.21 -0.59 30.60
C MET A 58 -25.65 -0.02 29.24
N SER A 59 -26.51 0.99 29.24
CA SER A 59 -26.94 1.68 28.02
C SER A 59 -25.80 2.46 27.36
N GLU A 60 -24.99 3.19 28.12
CA GLU A 60 -23.81 3.90 27.61
C GLU A 60 -22.79 2.95 27.01
N TYR A 61 -22.54 1.82 27.67
CA TYR A 61 -21.65 0.79 27.17
C TYR A 61 -22.12 0.22 25.81
N TRP A 62 -23.41 -0.14 25.70
CA TRP A 62 -23.97 -0.64 24.44
C TRP A 62 -24.00 0.40 23.34
N MET A 63 -24.26 1.67 23.66
CA MET A 63 -24.20 2.76 22.68
C MET A 63 -22.79 2.96 22.13
N SER A 64 -21.78 2.87 22.97
CA SER A 64 -20.39 2.95 22.53
C SER A 64 -20.04 1.81 21.60
N LEU A 65 -20.39 0.56 21.93
CA LEU A 65 -20.19 -0.59 21.05
C LEU A 65 -20.91 -0.46 19.69
N LEU A 66 -22.15 0.03 19.71
CA LEU A 66 -22.90 0.28 18.46
C LEU A 66 -22.25 1.34 17.59
N SER A 67 -21.67 2.37 18.20
CA SER A 67 -20.90 3.40 17.45
C SER A 67 -19.67 2.80 16.78
N PHE A 68 -18.94 1.92 17.46
CA PHE A 68 -17.82 1.17 16.88
C PHE A 68 -18.25 0.30 15.70
N ILE A 69 -19.32 -0.48 15.88
CA ILE A 69 -19.82 -1.35 14.80
C ILE A 69 -20.17 -0.53 13.55
N LYS A 70 -20.77 0.65 13.71
CA LYS A 70 -21.05 1.55 12.59
C LYS A 70 -19.78 2.05 11.91
N LEU A 71 -18.79 2.50 12.68
CA LEU A 71 -17.50 2.96 12.15
C LEU A 71 -16.75 1.82 11.44
N ALA A 72 -16.68 0.65 12.05
CA ALA A 72 -16.02 -0.52 11.49
C ALA A 72 -16.72 -0.99 10.20
N ALA A 73 -18.05 -1.02 10.19
CA ALA A 73 -18.81 -1.40 8.99
C ALA A 73 -18.56 -0.42 7.83
N MET A 74 -18.51 0.90 8.11
CA MET A 74 -18.17 1.90 7.10
C MET A 74 -16.74 1.73 6.58
N ALA A 75 -15.77 1.53 7.47
CA ALA A 75 -14.36 1.36 7.10
C ALA A 75 -14.15 0.10 6.24
N VAL A 76 -14.72 -1.03 6.65
CA VAL A 76 -14.63 -2.29 5.90
C VAL A 76 -15.31 -2.16 4.53
N SER A 77 -16.53 -1.61 4.48
CA SER A 77 -17.25 -1.42 3.22
C SER A 77 -16.50 -0.53 2.24
N LEU A 78 -15.96 0.58 2.75
CA LEU A 78 -15.14 1.49 1.93
C LEU A 78 -13.86 0.81 1.47
N GLY A 79 -13.17 0.06 2.32
CA GLY A 79 -11.97 -0.69 1.98
C GLY A 79 -12.19 -1.70 0.85
N VAL A 80 -13.31 -2.43 0.88
CA VAL A 80 -13.69 -3.35 -0.20
C VAL A 80 -13.93 -2.60 -1.51
N ILE A 81 -14.63 -1.47 -1.47
CA ILE A 81 -14.90 -0.63 -2.65
C ILE A 81 -13.60 -0.08 -3.22
N ILE A 82 -12.70 0.43 -2.38
CA ILE A 82 -11.39 0.95 -2.80
C ILE A 82 -10.57 -0.15 -3.46
N SER A 83 -10.50 -1.33 -2.85
CA SER A 83 -9.75 -2.47 -3.40
C SER A 83 -10.27 -2.88 -4.78
N PHE A 84 -11.59 -3.03 -4.91
CA PHE A 84 -12.22 -3.34 -6.19
C PHE A 84 -11.95 -2.28 -7.25
N PHE A 85 -12.13 -1.01 -6.91
CA PHE A 85 -11.94 0.10 -7.83
C PHE A 85 -10.46 0.24 -8.25
N THR A 86 -9.53 0.06 -7.33
CA THR A 86 -8.08 0.09 -7.59
C THR A 86 -7.66 -1.02 -8.54
N ALA A 87 -8.11 -2.26 -8.30
CA ALA A 87 -7.83 -3.39 -9.19
C ALA A 87 -8.38 -3.14 -10.60
N HIS A 88 -9.59 -2.58 -10.72
CA HIS A 88 -10.20 -2.23 -11.99
C HIS A 88 -9.46 -1.09 -12.70
N TYR A 89 -9.02 -0.07 -11.99
CA TYR A 89 -8.21 1.04 -12.49
C TYR A 89 -6.87 0.55 -13.06
N LEU A 90 -6.17 -0.31 -12.32
CA LEU A 90 -4.89 -0.89 -12.74
C LEU A 90 -5.04 -1.83 -13.92
N PHE A 91 -6.14 -2.58 -14.00
CA PHE A 91 -6.45 -3.38 -15.18
C PHE A 91 -6.58 -2.51 -16.43
N ARG A 92 -7.25 -1.36 -16.35
CA ARG A 92 -7.37 -0.41 -17.46
C ARG A 92 -6.02 0.23 -17.82
N TRP A 93 -5.21 0.55 -16.83
CA TRP A 93 -3.86 1.04 -17.07
C TRP A 93 -3.03 0.01 -17.83
N ARG A 94 -3.11 -1.26 -17.42
CA ARG A 94 -2.47 -2.36 -18.14
C ARG A 94 -2.98 -2.47 -19.57
N THR A 95 -4.29 -2.40 -19.80
CA THR A 95 -4.88 -2.43 -21.14
C THR A 95 -4.30 -1.35 -22.03
N ALA A 96 -4.22 -0.11 -21.54
CA ALA A 96 -3.61 1.00 -22.27
C ALA A 96 -2.13 0.77 -22.62
N MET A 97 -1.36 0.13 -21.72
CA MET A 97 0.02 -0.25 -22.00
C MET A 97 0.11 -1.31 -23.09
N VAL A 98 -0.72 -2.35 -23.01
CA VAL A 98 -0.73 -3.45 -24.00
C VAL A 98 -1.17 -2.94 -25.38
N GLU A 99 -2.19 -2.10 -25.47
CA GLU A 99 -2.61 -1.46 -26.73
C GLU A 99 -1.48 -0.68 -27.38
N TRP A 100 -0.74 0.07 -26.58
CA TRP A 100 0.41 0.78 -27.09
C TRP A 100 1.53 -0.16 -27.57
N TYR A 101 1.84 -1.22 -26.83
CA TYR A 101 2.82 -2.21 -27.25
C TYR A 101 2.40 -2.88 -28.56
N HIS A 102 1.12 -3.22 -28.72
CA HIS A 102 0.60 -3.79 -29.97
C HIS A 102 0.81 -2.82 -31.15
N SER A 103 0.63 -1.52 -30.95
CA SER A 103 0.83 -0.51 -32.03
C SER A 103 2.30 -0.41 -32.51
N VAL A 104 3.26 -0.82 -31.69
CA VAL A 104 4.71 -0.80 -32.02
C VAL A 104 5.30 -2.19 -32.16
N TYR A 105 4.48 -3.24 -32.09
CA TYR A 105 4.93 -4.63 -32.02
C TYR A 105 5.74 -5.07 -33.25
N GLU A 106 5.41 -4.59 -34.43
CA GLU A 106 6.18 -4.90 -35.65
C GLU A 106 7.67 -4.54 -35.54
N LYS A 107 7.97 -3.45 -34.82
CA LYS A 107 9.34 -3.03 -34.53
C LYS A 107 9.96 -3.80 -33.38
N ALA A 108 9.14 -4.21 -32.43
CA ALA A 108 9.57 -4.91 -31.22
C ALA A 108 9.75 -6.42 -31.43
N ARG A 109 9.08 -7.03 -32.41
CA ARG A 109 9.14 -8.48 -32.68
C ARG A 109 10.54 -9.02 -33.01
N LEU A 110 11.43 -8.14 -33.46
CA LEU A 110 12.83 -8.47 -33.74
C LEU A 110 13.69 -8.55 -32.47
N ILE A 111 13.14 -8.14 -31.33
CA ILE A 111 13.81 -8.20 -30.04
C ILE A 111 13.45 -9.54 -29.39
N GLU A 112 14.45 -10.33 -29.05
CA GLU A 112 14.27 -11.62 -28.36
C GLU A 112 13.43 -11.47 -27.08
N GLY A 113 12.39 -12.29 -26.95
CA GLY A 113 11.48 -12.25 -25.79
C GLY A 113 10.49 -11.08 -25.76
N ALA A 114 10.27 -10.36 -26.87
CA ALA A 114 9.36 -9.21 -26.91
C ALA A 114 7.93 -9.55 -26.47
N SER A 115 7.38 -10.69 -26.91
CA SER A 115 6.03 -11.16 -26.52
C SER A 115 5.93 -11.43 -25.03
N GLN A 116 6.94 -12.09 -24.45
CA GLN A 116 7.00 -12.39 -23.02
C GLN A 116 7.10 -11.10 -22.20
N ARG A 117 7.94 -10.13 -22.61
CA ARG A 117 8.06 -8.82 -21.94
C ARG A 117 6.74 -8.06 -21.95
N VAL A 118 6.02 -8.03 -23.07
CA VAL A 118 4.71 -7.36 -23.13
C VAL A 118 3.72 -8.00 -22.17
N GLN A 119 3.70 -9.32 -22.04
CA GLN A 119 2.78 -10.02 -21.15
C GLN A 119 3.21 -9.95 -19.67
N GLU A 120 4.45 -10.36 -19.36
CA GLU A 120 4.92 -10.50 -17.99
C GLU A 120 5.26 -9.17 -17.34
N ASP A 121 5.97 -8.28 -18.04
CA ASP A 121 6.41 -7.02 -17.42
C ASP A 121 5.23 -6.07 -17.16
N THR A 122 4.21 -6.10 -18.02
CA THR A 122 2.99 -5.32 -17.77
C THR A 122 2.19 -5.82 -16.57
N ILE A 123 2.12 -7.15 -16.37
CA ILE A 123 1.46 -7.74 -15.19
C ILE A 123 2.27 -7.43 -13.93
N LYS A 124 3.59 -7.62 -13.96
CA LYS A 124 4.47 -7.32 -12.82
C LYS A 124 4.39 -5.86 -12.41
N PHE A 125 4.45 -4.95 -13.40
CA PHE A 125 4.29 -3.52 -13.14
C PHE A 125 2.95 -3.22 -12.46
N THR A 126 1.85 -3.77 -12.99
CA THR A 126 0.52 -3.53 -12.43
C THR A 126 0.41 -4.03 -10.99
N ARG A 127 0.93 -5.22 -10.69
CA ARG A 127 0.94 -5.76 -9.32
C ARG A 127 1.79 -4.94 -8.37
N ILE A 128 2.95 -4.46 -8.83
CA ILE A 128 3.82 -3.58 -8.03
C ILE A 128 3.09 -2.26 -7.74
N MET A 129 2.43 -1.67 -8.73
CA MET A 129 1.65 -0.44 -8.53
C MET A 129 0.43 -0.65 -7.63
N GLU A 130 -0.20 -1.83 -7.68
CA GLU A 130 -1.31 -2.19 -6.79
C GLU A 130 -0.86 -2.28 -5.33
N SER A 131 0.24 -2.97 -5.06
CA SER A 131 0.70 -3.19 -3.69
C SER A 131 1.52 -1.99 -3.16
N LEU A 132 2.62 -1.65 -3.82
CA LEU A 132 3.53 -0.61 -3.33
C LEU A 132 3.02 0.81 -3.60
N GLY A 133 2.36 1.03 -4.75
CA GLY A 133 1.86 2.35 -5.12
C GLY A 133 0.75 2.81 -4.17
N THR A 134 -0.23 1.95 -3.89
CA THR A 134 -1.32 2.27 -2.95
C THR A 134 -0.80 2.40 -1.52
N SER A 135 0.06 1.49 -1.07
CA SER A 135 0.64 1.54 0.28
C SER A 135 1.49 2.79 0.51
N LEU A 136 2.24 3.25 -0.50
CA LEU A 136 3.02 4.49 -0.38
C LEU A 136 2.11 5.71 -0.22
N ILE A 137 1.04 5.80 -1.03
CA ILE A 137 0.08 6.90 -0.95
C ILE A 137 -0.62 6.89 0.42
N GLU A 138 -1.06 5.71 0.86
CA GLU A 138 -1.70 5.53 2.17
C GLU A 138 -0.76 5.94 3.31
N ALA A 139 0.50 5.52 3.28
CA ALA A 139 1.49 5.89 4.28
C ALA A 139 1.69 7.42 4.37
N ILE A 140 1.73 8.11 3.23
CA ILE A 140 1.81 9.59 3.20
C ILE A 140 0.55 10.21 3.81
N MET A 141 -0.63 9.71 3.47
CA MET A 141 -1.90 10.21 4.01
C MET A 141 -2.02 9.98 5.51
N VAL A 142 -1.62 8.80 5.99
CA VAL A 142 -1.54 8.47 7.43
C VAL A 142 -0.59 9.44 8.13
N LEU A 143 0.60 9.65 7.59
CA LEU A 143 1.57 10.59 8.17
C LEU A 143 0.97 11.99 8.31
N VAL A 144 0.32 12.51 7.27
CA VAL A 144 -0.31 13.85 7.29
C VAL A 144 -1.44 13.93 8.32
N GLN A 145 -2.25 12.88 8.47
CA GLN A 145 -3.39 12.86 9.41
C GLN A 145 -2.96 12.68 10.87
N PHE A 146 -1.99 11.81 11.13
CA PHE A 146 -1.59 11.49 12.50
C PHE A 146 -0.51 12.42 13.07
N THR A 147 0.24 13.15 12.23
CA THR A 147 1.26 14.10 12.73
C THR A 147 0.67 15.17 13.67
N PRO A 148 -0.46 15.83 13.37
CA PRO A 148 -1.06 16.80 14.30
C PRO A 148 -1.51 16.16 15.61
N ILE A 149 -2.04 14.94 15.57
CA ILE A 149 -2.46 14.19 16.77
C ILE A 149 -1.25 13.87 17.64
N LEU A 150 -0.19 13.35 17.02
CA LEU A 150 1.06 13.03 17.70
C LEU A 150 1.71 14.27 18.31
N PHE A 151 1.62 15.42 17.62
CA PHE A 151 2.06 16.71 18.15
C PHE A 151 1.26 17.12 19.41
N GLY A 152 -0.08 17.04 19.35
CA GLY A 152 -0.93 17.33 20.50
C GLY A 152 -0.65 16.42 21.70
N LEU A 153 -0.39 15.14 21.47
CA LEU A 153 -0.03 14.17 22.51
C LEU A 153 1.40 14.36 23.04
N SER A 154 2.31 14.95 22.25
CA SER A 154 3.69 15.19 22.68
C SER A 154 3.80 16.26 23.75
N ILE A 155 2.85 17.21 23.78
CA ILE A 155 2.86 18.29 24.76
C ILE A 155 2.52 17.74 26.15
N GLY A 156 3.46 17.89 27.09
CA GLY A 156 3.27 17.48 28.49
C GLY A 156 3.60 16.03 28.82
N ILE A 157 4.12 15.24 27.86
CA ILE A 157 4.63 13.90 28.15
C ILE A 157 6.15 13.92 28.19
N PRO A 158 6.78 13.80 29.39
CA PRO A 158 8.23 13.71 29.49
C PRO A 158 8.67 12.36 28.93
N ILE A 159 9.57 12.37 27.95
CA ILE A 159 10.18 11.17 27.41
C ILE A 159 11.55 10.98 28.02
N PHE A 160 11.82 9.76 28.50
CA PHE A 160 13.05 9.40 29.22
C PHE A 160 14.36 9.89 28.57
N PHE A 161 14.42 9.96 27.24
CA PHE A 161 15.61 10.42 26.52
C PHE A 161 15.60 11.91 26.13
N PHE A 162 14.43 12.56 26.09
CA PHE A 162 14.26 13.92 25.57
C PHE A 162 13.79 14.93 26.62
N GLY A 163 13.51 14.49 27.87
CA GLY A 163 13.02 15.35 28.94
C GLY A 163 11.68 16.01 28.61
N ASP A 164 11.50 17.26 29.03
CA ASP A 164 10.27 18.05 28.83
C ASP A 164 10.18 18.72 27.46
N TRP A 165 10.72 18.08 26.43
CA TRP A 165 10.73 18.64 25.09
C TRP A 165 9.40 18.34 24.36
N ASP A 166 8.66 19.40 23.97
CA ASP A 166 7.34 19.31 23.36
C ASP A 166 7.27 18.48 22.08
N TYR A 167 8.40 18.23 21.43
CA TYR A 167 8.50 17.44 20.18
C TYR A 167 8.99 16.02 20.39
N GLY A 168 9.16 15.58 21.64
CA GLY A 168 9.83 14.32 21.98
C GLY A 168 9.18 13.10 21.32
N LEU A 169 7.83 12.99 21.30
CA LEU A 169 7.14 11.87 20.67
C LEU A 169 7.31 11.85 19.14
N ILE A 170 7.25 13.00 18.48
CA ILE A 170 7.42 13.10 17.03
C ILE A 170 8.83 12.69 16.64
N VAL A 171 9.83 13.22 17.34
CA VAL A 171 11.25 12.90 17.07
C VAL A 171 11.52 11.43 17.38
N GLY A 172 10.99 10.90 18.48
CA GLY A 172 11.09 9.48 18.81
C GLY A 172 10.48 8.58 17.74
N ALA A 173 9.27 8.90 17.27
CA ALA A 173 8.61 8.17 16.20
C ALA A 173 9.41 8.23 14.88
N PHE A 174 9.97 9.40 14.55
CA PHE A 174 10.80 9.58 13.36
C PHE A 174 12.09 8.77 13.45
N ILE A 175 12.81 8.84 14.57
CA ILE A 175 14.04 8.07 14.80
C ILE A 175 13.76 6.57 14.72
N TRP A 176 12.66 6.10 15.32
CA TRP A 176 12.24 4.70 15.28
C TRP A 176 11.92 4.26 13.86
N SER A 177 11.15 5.05 13.11
CA SER A 177 10.76 4.75 11.73
C SER A 177 11.97 4.70 10.79
N VAL A 178 12.83 5.72 10.84
CA VAL A 178 14.05 5.79 10.01
C VAL A 178 15.04 4.71 10.42
N GLY A 179 15.25 4.51 11.73
CA GLY A 179 16.11 3.45 12.26
C GLY A 179 15.65 2.05 11.85
N GLY A 180 14.35 1.76 11.96
CA GLY A 180 13.76 0.52 11.51
C GLY A 180 13.91 0.30 10.00
N THR A 181 13.71 1.34 9.21
CA THR A 181 13.91 1.29 7.75
C THR A 181 15.37 1.01 7.38
N ILE A 182 16.32 1.71 8.01
CA ILE A 182 17.76 1.47 7.80
C ILE A 182 18.11 0.04 8.19
N PHE A 183 17.62 -0.43 9.35
CA PHE A 183 17.84 -1.80 9.80
C PHE A 183 17.33 -2.83 8.78
N LEU A 184 16.13 -2.66 8.26
CA LEU A 184 15.56 -3.56 7.23
C LEU A 184 16.36 -3.52 5.92
N ILE A 185 16.84 -2.35 5.49
CA ILE A 185 17.70 -2.21 4.31
C ILE A 185 19.03 -2.97 4.54
N LEU A 186 19.66 -2.78 5.69
CA LEU A 186 20.90 -3.48 6.04
C LEU A 186 20.70 -5.00 6.08
N LEU A 187 19.62 -5.44 6.69
CA LEU A 187 19.25 -6.87 6.72
C LEU A 187 19.05 -7.42 5.30
N GLY A 188 18.33 -6.69 4.44
CA GLY A 188 18.13 -7.04 3.04
C GLY A 188 19.44 -7.10 2.25
N LEU A 189 20.35 -6.18 2.48
CA LEU A 189 21.70 -6.19 1.88
C LEU A 189 22.51 -7.41 2.34
N ILE A 190 22.46 -7.75 3.63
CA ILE A 190 23.15 -8.93 4.18
C ILE A 190 22.57 -10.21 3.53
N LEU A 191 21.24 -10.34 3.44
CA LEU A 191 20.59 -11.49 2.80
C LEU A 191 20.93 -11.60 1.31
N ARG A 192 21.08 -10.47 0.62
CA ARG A 192 21.53 -10.42 -0.77
C ARG A 192 23.00 -10.87 -0.91
N LEU A 193 23.87 -10.47 0.03
CA LEU A 193 25.27 -10.93 0.05
C LEU A 193 25.41 -12.44 0.28
N VAL A 194 24.43 -13.07 0.96
CA VAL A 194 24.39 -14.53 1.13
C VAL A 194 24.01 -15.27 -0.18
N GLY A 195 23.68 -14.53 -1.24
CA GLY A 195 23.60 -15.06 -2.61
C GLY A 195 22.32 -15.83 -2.98
N VAL A 196 21.38 -16.02 -2.05
CA VAL A 196 20.17 -16.84 -2.28
C VAL A 196 19.32 -16.28 -3.41
N GLU A 197 19.16 -14.97 -3.46
CA GLU A 197 18.33 -14.29 -4.48
C GLU A 197 19.04 -14.24 -5.83
N TYR A 198 20.35 -14.08 -5.82
CA TYR A 198 21.18 -14.07 -7.04
C TYR A 198 21.16 -15.43 -7.74
N ASP A 199 21.26 -16.51 -6.99
CA ASP A 199 21.22 -17.87 -7.54
C ASP A 199 19.84 -18.24 -8.09
N LEU A 200 18.77 -17.80 -7.45
CA LEU A 200 17.40 -17.94 -7.95
C LEU A 200 17.21 -17.21 -9.28
N GLN A 201 17.60 -15.93 -9.36
CA GLN A 201 17.50 -15.13 -10.58
C GLN A 201 18.36 -15.70 -11.73
N LYS A 202 19.54 -16.21 -11.41
CA LYS A 202 20.43 -16.86 -12.38
C LYS A 202 19.84 -18.15 -12.92
N LYS A 203 19.20 -18.96 -12.07
CA LYS A 203 18.50 -20.19 -12.49
C LYS A 203 17.27 -19.86 -13.33
N GLU A 204 16.47 -18.87 -12.95
CA GLU A 204 15.33 -18.42 -13.77
C GLU A 204 15.75 -17.91 -15.14
N ALA A 205 16.83 -17.13 -15.22
CA ALA A 205 17.37 -16.66 -16.48
C ALA A 205 17.87 -17.83 -17.36
N ALA A 206 18.50 -18.85 -16.75
CA ALA A 206 18.92 -20.05 -17.45
C ALA A 206 17.73 -20.85 -17.99
N TYR A 207 16.67 -21.04 -17.20
CA TYR A 207 15.45 -21.74 -17.67
C TYR A 207 14.77 -21.00 -18.81
N ARG A 208 14.68 -19.66 -18.75
CA ARG A 208 14.13 -18.84 -19.83
C ARG A 208 14.93 -19.00 -21.11
N LYS A 209 16.25 -19.01 -21.02
CA LYS A 209 17.12 -19.18 -22.17
C LYS A 209 16.95 -20.55 -22.83
N ILE A 210 16.81 -21.62 -22.04
CA ILE A 210 16.54 -22.98 -22.53
C ILE A 210 15.18 -23.04 -23.24
N LEU A 211 14.12 -22.41 -22.66
CA LEU A 211 12.79 -22.41 -23.27
C LEU A 211 12.76 -21.63 -24.59
N VAL A 212 13.47 -20.51 -24.70
CA VAL A 212 13.55 -19.72 -25.94
C VAL A 212 14.27 -20.50 -27.02
N ILE A 213 15.39 -21.15 -26.70
CA ILE A 213 16.11 -22.00 -27.67
C ILE A 213 15.24 -23.18 -28.10
N ALA A 214 14.51 -23.79 -27.18
CA ALA A 214 13.64 -24.91 -27.46
C ALA A 214 12.38 -24.49 -28.29
N GLU A 215 11.93 -23.27 -28.18
CA GLU A 215 10.85 -22.70 -28.98
C GLU A 215 11.31 -22.43 -30.42
N ASP A 216 12.55 -21.92 -30.59
CA ASP A 216 13.15 -21.61 -31.92
C ASP A 216 13.49 -22.83 -32.72
N ASP A 217 14.02 -23.89 -32.11
CA ASP A 217 14.41 -25.14 -32.81
C ASP A 217 13.32 -26.20 -32.84
N GLY A 218 12.15 -25.93 -32.22
CA GLY A 218 11.03 -26.87 -32.15
C GLY A 218 11.31 -28.14 -31.33
N SER A 219 12.39 -28.16 -30.53
CA SER A 219 12.84 -29.34 -29.77
C SER A 219 11.92 -29.67 -28.57
N VAL A 220 11.13 -28.69 -28.07
CA VAL A 220 10.12 -28.92 -27.05
C VAL A 220 8.72 -28.89 -27.67
N ARG A 221 8.25 -30.07 -28.11
CA ARG A 221 6.82 -30.25 -28.36
C ARG A 221 6.17 -30.73 -27.08
N PRO A 222 5.10 -30.08 -26.60
CA PRO A 222 4.27 -30.65 -25.53
C PRO A 222 3.76 -32.01 -26.01
N LYS A 223 4.03 -33.06 -25.23
CA LYS A 223 3.45 -34.39 -25.44
C LYS A 223 2.00 -34.35 -25.04
#